data_1f4d2cd991d09136b0bdbb5d489aafa9
#
_entry.id   1f4d2cd991d09136b0bdbb5d489aafa9
#
_cell.length_a   1.000
_cell.length_b   1.000
_cell.length_c   1.000
_cell.angle_alpha   90.00
_cell.angle_beta   90.00
_cell.angle_gamma   90.00
#
_symmetry.space_group_name_H-M   'P 1'
#
loop_
_entity.id
_entity.type
_entity.pdbx_description
1 polymer ?
#
loop_
_entity_poly.entity_id
_entity_poly.type
_entity_poly.pdbx_seq_one_letter_code
_entity_poly.pdbx_strand_id
1 'polypeptide(L)'
;GLPNAVPIEDYRIQSFLKSYPGAFMDLTSEINYDNFAAYKKGPMTLEGKSYGIPWDNGAAVIYYRKDMIEQAGYTEEDMQDLTWSQFIEMGRKIKEATGKKMISLDPSDIELMKLTMQSAGTWFTKEDGTTPNMENNAALKECLQIIKTITDDDLVRTYSGWAGLLEGVNKGEVAFQLKGCWFTPSIMKGEGQDGLWRVAKIPRLDSVPNATNASNLGGGSWYILNGVENSDIALDFLKTTFGENKELYNQLLDEKGIVGTYLPSQESDVYNKEIPFFGNQKIYQEIASITKEIPNVNYGTYTYAFQDIVMAEIQKILQGEDIDAAMKSMQVQAEAQAR
;
A
#
# COMPACT_ATOMS: atom_id res chain seq x y z
N GLY A 1 32.83 -5.00 -0.05
CA GLY A 1 32.26 -5.64 1.13
C GLY A 1 30.74 -5.57 1.12
N LEU A 2 30.10 -6.37 1.94
CA LEU A 2 28.65 -6.28 2.16
C LEU A 2 28.34 -5.03 3.00
N PRO A 3 27.16 -4.40 2.83
CA PRO A 3 26.73 -3.33 3.72
C PRO A 3 26.42 -3.88 5.11
N ASN A 4 26.44 -3.03 6.13
CA ASN A 4 26.08 -3.43 7.50
C ASN A 4 24.55 -3.53 7.68
N ALA A 5 23.81 -2.66 7.00
CA ALA A 5 22.35 -2.63 7.03
C ALA A 5 21.79 -2.34 5.64
N VAL A 6 20.58 -2.83 5.38
CA VAL A 6 19.86 -2.65 4.12
C VAL A 6 18.39 -2.33 4.40
N PRO A 7 17.79 -1.38 3.67
CA PRO A 7 16.34 -1.24 3.66
C PRO A 7 15.74 -2.29 2.74
N ILE A 8 14.71 -3.00 3.21
CA ILE A 8 14.00 -3.99 2.40
C ILE A 8 12.50 -3.70 2.49
N GLU A 9 11.83 -3.77 1.36
CA GLU A 9 10.39 -3.65 1.25
C GLU A 9 9.69 -4.82 1.98
N ASP A 10 8.59 -4.50 2.67
CA ASP A 10 7.86 -5.47 3.51
C ASP A 10 7.36 -6.69 2.72
N TYR A 11 7.01 -6.51 1.43
CA TYR A 11 6.58 -7.62 0.56
C TYR A 11 7.69 -8.59 0.17
N ARG A 12 8.97 -8.22 0.37
CA ARG A 12 10.14 -9.01 -0.08
C ARG A 12 10.85 -9.73 1.06
N ILE A 13 10.76 -9.21 2.27
CA ILE A 13 11.62 -9.68 3.37
C ILE A 13 11.46 -11.17 3.68
N GLN A 14 10.26 -11.73 3.62
CA GLN A 14 10.03 -13.15 3.90
C GLN A 14 10.81 -14.07 2.97
N SER A 15 10.94 -13.70 1.69
CA SER A 15 11.73 -14.45 0.73
C SER A 15 13.23 -14.44 1.08
N PHE A 16 13.76 -13.30 1.53
CA PHE A 16 15.15 -13.19 1.97
C PHE A 16 15.42 -13.98 3.25
N LEU A 17 14.54 -13.87 4.26
CA LEU A 17 14.69 -14.60 5.53
C LEU A 17 14.72 -16.11 5.32
N LYS A 18 13.89 -16.63 4.42
CA LYS A 18 13.84 -18.06 4.09
C LYS A 18 15.00 -18.52 3.19
N SER A 19 15.37 -17.70 2.20
CA SER A 19 16.43 -18.06 1.25
C SER A 19 17.83 -17.97 1.87
N TYR A 20 18.01 -17.10 2.87
CA TYR A 20 19.30 -16.85 3.51
C TYR A 20 19.20 -16.97 5.03
N PRO A 21 18.96 -18.18 5.58
CA PRO A 21 18.87 -18.40 7.03
C PRO A 21 20.11 -17.88 7.75
N GLY A 22 19.91 -17.08 8.80
CA GLY A 22 21.01 -16.52 9.58
C GLY A 22 21.71 -15.30 8.98
N ALA A 23 21.32 -14.84 7.79
CA ALA A 23 21.93 -13.66 7.16
C ALA A 23 21.58 -12.35 7.88
N PHE A 24 20.45 -12.29 8.57
CA PHE A 24 19.98 -11.09 9.28
C PHE A 24 20.04 -11.28 10.79
N MET A 25 20.32 -10.20 11.50
CA MET A 25 20.38 -10.18 12.95
C MET A 25 18.97 -10.32 13.55
N ASP A 26 18.85 -11.19 14.56
CA ASP A 26 17.63 -11.32 15.37
C ASP A 26 17.49 -10.08 16.28
N LEU A 27 16.45 -9.30 16.09
CA LEU A 27 16.19 -8.05 16.82
C LEU A 27 15.01 -8.17 17.79
N THR A 28 14.55 -9.38 18.06
CA THR A 28 13.35 -9.63 18.89
C THR A 28 13.42 -8.97 20.26
N SER A 29 14.60 -9.00 20.91
CA SER A 29 14.83 -8.38 22.23
C SER A 29 15.38 -6.96 22.15
N GLU A 30 15.76 -6.50 20.97
CA GLU A 30 16.43 -5.21 20.78
C GLU A 30 15.47 -4.05 20.53
N ILE A 31 14.31 -4.34 19.94
CA ILE A 31 13.32 -3.36 19.51
C ILE A 31 12.02 -3.55 20.28
N ASN A 32 11.46 -2.46 20.78
CA ASN A 32 10.12 -2.46 21.35
C ASN A 32 9.07 -2.32 20.21
N TYR A 33 8.63 -3.45 19.67
CA TYR A 33 7.68 -3.47 18.56
C TYR A 33 6.29 -2.94 18.90
N ASP A 34 5.92 -2.82 20.19
CA ASP A 34 4.65 -2.24 20.61
C ASP A 34 4.60 -0.71 20.34
N ASN A 35 5.77 -0.08 20.13
CA ASN A 35 5.86 1.30 19.70
C ASN A 35 5.64 1.52 18.19
N PHE A 36 5.37 0.47 17.43
CA PHE A 36 5.18 0.56 16.00
C PHE A 36 3.79 0.12 15.55
N ALA A 37 3.37 0.57 14.38
CA ALA A 37 2.13 0.13 13.76
C ALA A 37 2.08 -1.40 13.68
N ALA A 38 1.02 -2.02 14.18
CA ALA A 38 0.92 -3.46 14.40
C ALA A 38 1.14 -4.27 13.11
N TYR A 39 0.66 -3.78 11.97
CA TYR A 39 0.78 -4.46 10.68
C TYR A 39 2.23 -4.65 10.20
N LYS A 40 3.18 -3.87 10.73
CA LYS A 40 4.61 -3.93 10.36
C LYS A 40 5.31 -5.16 10.92
N LYS A 41 4.86 -5.70 12.05
CA LYS A 41 5.54 -6.81 12.74
C LYS A 41 5.43 -8.13 11.96
N GLY A 42 4.28 -8.41 11.38
CA GLY A 42 4.05 -9.67 10.66
C GLY A 42 5.06 -9.94 9.54
N PRO A 43 5.25 -9.02 8.59
CA PRO A 43 6.19 -9.22 7.48
C PRO A 43 7.62 -9.53 7.88
N MET A 44 8.12 -8.92 8.95
CA MET A 44 9.52 -9.06 9.41
C MET A 44 9.75 -10.18 10.41
N THR A 45 8.71 -10.94 10.77
CA THR A 45 8.77 -12.02 11.75
C THR A 45 8.77 -13.38 11.06
N LEU A 46 9.74 -14.21 11.37
CA LEU A 46 9.85 -15.60 10.92
C LEU A 46 10.17 -16.49 12.11
N GLU A 47 9.40 -17.58 12.30
CA GLU A 47 9.60 -18.56 13.40
C GLU A 47 9.68 -17.92 14.79
N GLY A 48 8.86 -16.90 15.03
CA GLY A 48 8.77 -16.18 16.31
C GLY A 48 9.89 -15.16 16.56
N LYS A 49 10.81 -14.96 15.61
CA LYS A 49 11.88 -13.98 15.66
C LYS A 49 11.60 -12.80 14.73
N SER A 50 11.86 -11.60 15.19
CA SER A 50 11.70 -10.37 14.42
C SER A 50 13.07 -9.82 14.01
N TYR A 51 13.22 -9.46 12.74
CA TYR A 51 14.52 -9.15 12.13
C TYR A 51 14.66 -7.69 11.65
N GLY A 52 13.59 -6.92 11.63
CA GLY A 52 13.58 -5.57 11.08
C GLY A 52 13.32 -4.47 12.09
N ILE A 53 13.76 -3.26 11.76
CA ILE A 53 13.37 -2.02 12.46
C ILE A 53 12.39 -1.28 11.54
N PRO A 54 11.09 -1.23 11.89
CA PRO A 54 10.11 -0.52 11.07
C PRO A 54 10.43 0.98 11.00
N TRP A 55 10.20 1.60 9.84
CA TRP A 55 10.33 3.06 9.76
C TRP A 55 9.35 3.70 8.78
N ASP A 56 9.26 3.19 7.56
CA ASP A 56 8.45 3.75 6.49
C ASP A 56 7.01 3.21 6.54
N ASN A 57 6.05 4.10 6.31
CA ASN A 57 4.63 3.82 6.37
C ASN A 57 4.05 3.70 4.96
N GLY A 58 3.38 2.60 4.70
CA GLY A 58 2.68 2.38 3.44
C GLY A 58 1.16 2.59 3.54
N ALA A 59 0.64 3.24 4.59
CA ALA A 59 -0.81 3.47 4.72
C ALA A 59 -1.40 3.98 3.41
N ALA A 60 -2.30 3.20 2.82
CA ALA A 60 -2.91 3.50 1.54
C ALA A 60 -4.06 4.47 1.69
N VAL A 61 -4.10 5.47 0.81
CA VAL A 61 -5.13 6.51 0.79
C VAL A 61 -5.63 6.74 -0.64
N ILE A 62 -6.80 7.34 -0.74
CA ILE A 62 -7.25 8.00 -1.97
C ILE A 62 -6.81 9.45 -1.91
N TYR A 63 -6.00 9.88 -2.87
CA TYR A 63 -5.85 11.28 -3.21
C TYR A 63 -6.94 11.62 -4.23
N TYR A 64 -7.79 12.62 -3.96
CA TYR A 64 -8.89 12.94 -4.85
C TYR A 64 -9.02 14.43 -5.17
N ARG A 65 -9.49 14.72 -6.37
CA ARG A 65 -9.79 16.06 -6.85
C ARG A 65 -11.18 16.47 -6.38
N LYS A 66 -11.20 17.37 -5.37
CA LYS A 66 -12.43 17.93 -4.81
C LYS A 66 -13.31 18.59 -5.89
N ASP A 67 -12.70 19.39 -6.75
CA ASP A 67 -13.40 20.07 -7.83
C ASP A 67 -14.08 19.13 -8.83
N MET A 68 -13.52 17.96 -9.08
CA MET A 68 -14.10 16.96 -9.97
C MET A 68 -15.26 16.19 -9.33
N ILE A 69 -15.18 15.84 -8.04
CA ILE A 69 -16.30 15.21 -7.35
C ILE A 69 -17.48 16.18 -7.21
N GLU A 70 -17.23 17.46 -6.92
CA GLU A 70 -18.26 18.49 -6.84
C GLU A 70 -18.98 18.71 -8.20
N GLN A 71 -18.25 18.70 -9.32
CA GLN A 71 -18.84 18.77 -10.66
C GLN A 71 -19.75 17.57 -10.96
N ALA A 72 -19.49 16.42 -10.37
CA ALA A 72 -20.31 15.22 -10.47
C ALA A 72 -21.45 15.16 -9.44
N GLY A 73 -21.62 16.22 -8.61
CA GLY A 73 -22.68 16.33 -7.63
C GLY A 73 -22.40 15.67 -6.29
N TYR A 74 -21.15 15.34 -5.99
CA TYR A 74 -20.72 14.77 -4.71
C TYR A 74 -20.08 15.82 -3.80
N THR A 75 -20.01 15.50 -2.52
CA THR A 75 -19.38 16.30 -1.47
C THR A 75 -18.21 15.57 -0.83
N GLU A 76 -17.44 16.22 0.04
CA GLU A 76 -16.38 15.58 0.82
C GLU A 76 -16.94 14.52 1.79
N GLU A 77 -18.19 14.65 2.24
CA GLU A 77 -18.87 13.67 3.11
C GLU A 77 -19.12 12.35 2.37
N ASP A 78 -19.39 12.39 1.07
CA ASP A 78 -19.61 11.20 0.24
C ASP A 78 -18.33 10.35 0.08
N MET A 79 -17.17 10.89 0.45
CA MET A 79 -15.89 10.17 0.43
C MET A 79 -15.64 9.33 1.69
N GLN A 80 -16.56 9.34 2.65
CA GLN A 80 -16.44 8.57 3.89
C GLN A 80 -16.98 7.15 3.72
N ASP A 81 -16.25 6.18 4.28
CA ASP A 81 -16.66 4.76 4.37
C ASP A 81 -17.15 4.11 3.05
N LEU A 82 -16.60 4.54 1.93
CA LEU A 82 -16.95 4.03 0.60
C LEU A 82 -16.75 2.52 0.47
N THR A 83 -17.68 1.89 -0.27
CA THR A 83 -17.43 0.58 -0.88
C THR A 83 -16.91 0.74 -2.30
N TRP A 84 -16.34 -0.32 -2.89
CA TRP A 84 -15.87 -0.29 -4.27
C TRP A 84 -17.00 -0.04 -5.27
N SER A 85 -18.20 -0.59 -5.04
CA SER A 85 -19.35 -0.34 -5.91
C SER A 85 -19.76 1.14 -5.93
N GLN A 86 -19.79 1.79 -4.75
CA GLN A 86 -20.07 3.23 -4.64
C GLN A 86 -18.98 4.07 -5.30
N PHE A 87 -17.71 3.68 -5.12
CA PHE A 87 -16.57 4.38 -5.69
C PHE A 87 -16.54 4.31 -7.23
N ILE A 88 -16.88 3.14 -7.80
CA ILE A 88 -16.99 2.96 -9.25
C ILE A 88 -18.14 3.80 -9.81
N GLU A 89 -19.30 3.84 -9.13
CA GLU A 89 -20.43 4.67 -9.57
C GLU A 89 -20.07 6.16 -9.54
N MET A 90 -19.34 6.61 -8.52
CA MET A 90 -18.78 7.96 -8.48
C MET A 90 -17.85 8.22 -9.67
N GLY A 91 -16.98 7.25 -9.99
CA GLY A 91 -16.10 7.33 -11.16
C GLY A 91 -16.83 7.48 -12.49
N ARG A 92 -17.95 6.76 -12.69
CA ARG A 92 -18.83 6.91 -13.87
C ARG A 92 -19.40 8.32 -13.99
N LYS A 93 -19.96 8.85 -12.90
CA LYS A 93 -20.52 10.19 -12.87
C LYS A 93 -19.49 11.28 -13.07
N ILE A 94 -18.29 11.11 -12.53
CA ILE A 94 -17.17 12.05 -12.78
C ILE A 94 -16.77 12.03 -14.25
N LYS A 95 -16.67 10.85 -14.86
CA LYS A 95 -16.37 10.75 -16.30
C LYS A 95 -17.45 11.44 -17.14
N GLU A 96 -18.74 11.25 -16.82
CA GLU A 96 -19.85 11.90 -17.49
C GLU A 96 -19.80 13.44 -17.36
N ALA A 97 -19.55 13.94 -16.14
CA ALA A 97 -19.54 15.37 -15.85
C ALA A 97 -18.29 16.11 -16.36
N THR A 98 -17.13 15.45 -16.35
CA THR A 98 -15.82 16.11 -16.56
C THR A 98 -15.06 15.61 -17.77
N GLY A 99 -15.42 14.45 -18.32
CA GLY A 99 -14.64 13.74 -19.34
C GLY A 99 -13.33 13.15 -18.83
N LYS A 100 -13.04 13.20 -17.52
CA LYS A 100 -11.80 12.69 -16.92
C LYS A 100 -11.96 11.24 -16.51
N LYS A 101 -10.81 10.53 -16.45
CA LYS A 101 -10.79 9.15 -15.97
C LYS A 101 -10.94 9.09 -14.46
N MET A 102 -11.41 7.95 -13.96
CA MET A 102 -11.55 7.72 -12.53
C MET A 102 -10.16 7.61 -11.87
N ILE A 103 -9.37 6.64 -12.29
CA ILE A 103 -8.04 6.33 -11.70
C ILE A 103 -6.98 6.08 -12.76
N SER A 104 -5.71 6.17 -12.33
CA SER A 104 -4.57 5.65 -13.10
C SER A 104 -4.16 4.27 -12.60
N LEU A 105 -3.89 3.33 -13.53
CA LEU A 105 -3.32 2.02 -13.22
C LEU A 105 -2.13 1.71 -14.15
N ASP A 106 -1.12 1.07 -13.58
CA ASP A 106 -0.05 0.43 -14.37
C ASP A 106 -0.48 -0.99 -14.70
N PRO A 107 -0.66 -1.35 -15.98
CA PRO A 107 -1.09 -2.69 -16.38
C PRO A 107 -0.03 -3.78 -16.13
N SER A 108 1.16 -3.41 -15.68
CA SER A 108 2.25 -4.33 -15.31
C SER A 108 2.41 -4.52 -13.81
N ASP A 109 1.57 -3.92 -12.96
CA ASP A 109 1.65 -4.01 -11.50
C ASP A 109 0.37 -4.58 -10.88
N ILE A 110 0.53 -5.24 -9.75
CA ILE A 110 -0.55 -5.80 -8.91
C ILE A 110 -0.92 -4.90 -7.73
N GLU A 111 -0.67 -3.59 -7.82
CA GLU A 111 -0.92 -2.65 -6.72
C GLU A 111 -2.37 -2.71 -6.21
N LEU A 112 -3.35 -2.75 -7.12
CA LEU A 112 -4.76 -2.80 -6.73
C LEU A 112 -5.12 -4.09 -5.99
N MET A 113 -4.51 -5.23 -6.37
CA MET A 113 -4.68 -6.50 -5.64
C MET A 113 -4.02 -6.47 -4.27
N LYS A 114 -2.80 -5.93 -4.17
CA LYS A 114 -2.13 -5.73 -2.87
C LYS A 114 -3.02 -4.92 -1.93
N LEU A 115 -3.57 -3.82 -2.43
CA LEU A 115 -4.41 -2.91 -1.67
C LEU A 115 -5.72 -3.58 -1.22
N THR A 116 -6.45 -4.23 -2.12
CA THR A 116 -7.74 -4.86 -1.79
C THR A 116 -7.60 -6.09 -0.90
N MET A 117 -6.60 -6.94 -1.15
CA MET A 117 -6.38 -8.14 -0.33
C MET A 117 -5.90 -7.78 1.08
N GLN A 118 -5.00 -6.81 1.23
CA GLN A 118 -4.58 -6.32 2.55
C GLN A 118 -5.79 -5.78 3.34
N SER A 119 -6.65 -4.99 2.70
CA SER A 119 -7.84 -4.43 3.36
C SER A 119 -8.80 -5.50 3.88
N ALA A 120 -8.77 -6.69 3.29
CA ALA A 120 -9.53 -7.87 3.66
C ALA A 120 -8.79 -8.82 4.62
N GLY A 121 -7.56 -8.49 5.02
CA GLY A 121 -6.74 -9.33 5.90
C GLY A 121 -6.28 -10.64 5.25
N THR A 122 -6.16 -10.70 3.92
CA THR A 122 -5.75 -11.90 3.18
C THR A 122 -4.61 -11.59 2.18
N TRP A 123 -4.02 -12.63 1.60
CA TRP A 123 -2.94 -12.50 0.63
C TRP A 123 -2.96 -13.61 -0.42
N PHE A 124 -1.97 -13.59 -1.34
CA PHE A 124 -1.75 -14.61 -2.37
C PHE A 124 -1.37 -15.97 -1.81
N THR A 125 -0.92 -16.03 -0.57
CA THR A 125 -0.67 -17.24 0.21
C THR A 125 -1.58 -17.28 1.42
N LYS A 126 -1.79 -18.47 1.99
CA LYS A 126 -2.44 -18.63 3.29
C LYS A 126 -1.57 -18.03 4.41
N GLU A 127 -2.06 -18.05 5.63
CA GLU A 127 -1.36 -17.52 6.81
C GLU A 127 0.04 -18.12 7.04
N ASP A 128 0.29 -19.33 6.53
CA ASP A 128 1.61 -19.96 6.56
C ASP A 128 2.66 -19.27 5.68
N GLY A 129 2.24 -18.34 4.81
CA GLY A 129 3.09 -17.57 3.91
C GLY A 129 3.72 -18.38 2.77
N THR A 130 3.26 -19.62 2.54
CA THR A 130 3.82 -20.55 1.53
C THR A 130 2.76 -21.22 0.67
N THR A 131 1.64 -21.63 1.25
CA THR A 131 0.56 -22.30 0.51
C THR A 131 -0.20 -21.29 -0.36
N PRO A 132 -0.25 -21.47 -1.69
CA PRO A 132 -1.01 -20.58 -2.57
C PRO A 132 -2.50 -20.49 -2.19
N ASN A 133 -3.06 -19.30 -2.30
CA ASN A 133 -4.42 -18.96 -1.90
C ASN A 133 -5.10 -18.12 -2.99
N MET A 134 -5.30 -18.71 -4.18
CA MET A 134 -5.85 -18.01 -5.35
C MET A 134 -7.31 -18.41 -5.64
N GLU A 135 -7.59 -19.70 -5.86
CA GLU A 135 -8.88 -20.20 -6.36
C GLU A 135 -10.08 -19.82 -5.48
N ASN A 136 -9.90 -19.87 -4.14
CA ASN A 136 -10.98 -19.61 -3.17
C ASN A 136 -10.81 -18.29 -2.41
N ASN A 137 -10.03 -17.35 -2.94
CA ASN A 137 -9.80 -16.07 -2.32
C ASN A 137 -10.86 -15.06 -2.78
N ALA A 138 -11.86 -14.81 -1.91
CA ALA A 138 -12.97 -13.90 -2.22
C ALA A 138 -12.50 -12.46 -2.48
N ALA A 139 -11.46 -11.98 -1.78
CA ALA A 139 -10.92 -10.64 -1.99
C ALA A 139 -10.21 -10.54 -3.35
N LEU A 140 -9.47 -11.56 -3.76
CA LEU A 140 -8.86 -11.61 -5.09
C LEU A 140 -9.96 -11.64 -6.17
N LYS A 141 -11.01 -12.45 -6.00
CA LYS A 141 -12.14 -12.53 -6.94
C LYS A 141 -12.79 -11.16 -7.13
N GLU A 142 -13.14 -10.49 -6.06
CA GLU A 142 -13.78 -9.17 -6.14
C GLU A 142 -12.84 -8.13 -6.76
N CYS A 143 -11.53 -8.17 -6.44
CA CYS A 143 -10.54 -7.30 -7.09
C CYS A 143 -10.49 -7.50 -8.61
N LEU A 144 -10.53 -8.74 -9.08
CA LEU A 144 -10.56 -9.06 -10.52
C LEU A 144 -11.84 -8.54 -11.18
N GLN A 145 -12.98 -8.64 -10.50
CA GLN A 145 -14.26 -8.06 -10.95
C GLN A 145 -14.17 -6.53 -11.03
N ILE A 146 -13.58 -5.88 -10.03
CA ILE A 146 -13.34 -4.42 -10.02
C ILE A 146 -12.49 -4.02 -11.22
N ILE A 147 -11.33 -4.67 -11.44
CA ILE A 147 -10.44 -4.37 -12.56
C ILE A 147 -11.17 -4.50 -13.90
N LYS A 148 -11.92 -5.60 -14.07
CA LYS A 148 -12.71 -5.81 -15.27
C LYS A 148 -13.74 -4.69 -15.46
N THR A 149 -14.51 -4.38 -14.42
CA THR A 149 -15.57 -3.36 -14.48
C THR A 149 -15.02 -1.97 -14.82
N ILE A 150 -13.97 -1.51 -14.14
CA ILE A 150 -13.42 -0.16 -14.39
C ILE A 150 -12.74 -0.07 -15.77
N THR A 151 -12.26 -1.20 -16.30
CA THR A 151 -11.68 -1.27 -17.64
C THR A 151 -12.77 -1.25 -18.71
N ASP A 152 -13.80 -2.09 -18.58
CA ASP A 152 -14.94 -2.18 -19.53
C ASP A 152 -15.70 -0.83 -19.59
N ASP A 153 -15.84 -0.13 -18.47
CA ASP A 153 -16.47 1.19 -18.38
C ASP A 153 -15.56 2.34 -18.85
N ASP A 154 -14.33 2.02 -19.30
CA ASP A 154 -13.33 3.00 -19.74
C ASP A 154 -13.04 4.08 -18.67
N LEU A 155 -12.92 3.66 -17.39
CA LEU A 155 -12.64 4.53 -16.25
C LEU A 155 -11.14 4.65 -15.92
N VAL A 156 -10.31 3.82 -16.55
CA VAL A 156 -8.89 3.73 -16.25
C VAL A 156 -8.05 4.55 -17.24
N ARG A 157 -7.12 5.33 -16.71
CA ARG A 157 -5.97 5.84 -17.43
C ARG A 157 -4.79 4.90 -17.22
N THR A 158 -4.31 4.26 -18.25
CA THR A 158 -3.10 3.44 -18.15
C THR A 158 -1.84 4.31 -18.18
N TYR A 159 -0.83 3.90 -17.42
CA TYR A 159 0.49 4.53 -17.43
C TYR A 159 1.59 3.47 -17.37
N SER A 160 2.81 3.87 -17.65
CA SER A 160 3.99 3.04 -17.44
C SER A 160 5.06 3.86 -16.72
N GLY A 161 5.54 3.31 -15.61
CA GLY A 161 6.60 3.90 -14.81
C GLY A 161 6.22 5.20 -14.09
N TRP A 162 7.14 5.69 -13.27
CA TRP A 162 6.92 6.82 -12.37
C TRP A 162 6.57 8.14 -13.10
N ALA A 163 7.26 8.42 -14.21
CA ALA A 163 6.99 9.65 -14.99
C ALA A 163 5.57 9.66 -15.57
N GLY A 164 5.09 8.52 -16.08
CA GLY A 164 3.75 8.40 -16.62
C GLY A 164 2.66 8.55 -15.55
N LEU A 165 2.89 8.06 -14.33
CA LEU A 165 2.01 8.28 -13.19
C LEU A 165 1.89 9.77 -12.86
N LEU A 166 3.03 10.45 -12.66
CA LEU A 166 3.06 11.88 -12.32
C LEU A 166 2.45 12.75 -13.41
N GLU A 167 2.64 12.41 -14.67
CA GLU A 167 2.04 13.14 -15.79
C GLU A 167 0.50 13.17 -15.69
N GLY A 168 -0.14 12.02 -15.44
CA GLY A 168 -1.59 11.94 -15.31
C GLY A 168 -2.15 12.76 -14.16
N VAL A 169 -1.47 12.73 -13.02
CA VAL A 169 -1.83 13.50 -11.83
C VAL A 169 -1.63 15.00 -12.09
N ASN A 170 -0.46 15.40 -12.57
CA ASN A 170 -0.09 16.81 -12.80
C ASN A 170 -0.92 17.48 -13.89
N LYS A 171 -1.35 16.75 -14.91
CA LYS A 171 -2.24 17.24 -15.96
C LYS A 171 -3.74 17.20 -15.58
N GLY A 172 -4.08 16.68 -14.40
CA GLY A 172 -5.47 16.52 -13.97
C GLY A 172 -6.28 15.61 -14.89
N GLU A 173 -5.69 14.51 -15.34
CA GLU A 173 -6.33 13.55 -16.24
C GLU A 173 -7.17 12.51 -15.50
N VAL A 174 -6.99 12.41 -14.18
CA VAL A 174 -7.72 11.50 -13.29
C VAL A 174 -8.28 12.23 -12.08
N ALA A 175 -9.44 11.77 -11.60
CA ALA A 175 -10.07 12.29 -10.41
C ALA A 175 -9.48 11.74 -9.11
N PHE A 176 -9.03 10.50 -9.14
CA PHE A 176 -8.52 9.76 -7.98
C PHE A 176 -7.17 9.14 -8.26
N GLN A 177 -6.32 9.09 -7.21
CA GLN A 177 -5.11 8.28 -7.22
C GLN A 177 -5.01 7.49 -5.91
N LEU A 178 -5.04 6.17 -6.00
CA LEU A 178 -4.82 5.28 -4.86
C LEU A 178 -3.33 5.00 -4.74
N LYS A 179 -2.72 5.42 -3.64
CA LYS A 179 -1.29 5.19 -3.36
C LYS A 179 -1.03 5.15 -1.86
N GLY A 180 0.12 4.62 -1.48
CA GLY A 180 0.63 4.78 -0.12
C GLY A 180 0.91 6.24 0.23
N CYS A 181 0.88 6.58 1.51
CA CYS A 181 1.07 7.95 2.00
C CYS A 181 2.44 8.56 1.61
N TRP A 182 3.41 7.73 1.28
CA TRP A 182 4.70 8.16 0.72
C TRP A 182 4.60 8.92 -0.61
N PHE A 183 3.44 8.85 -1.28
CA PHE A 183 3.19 9.60 -2.51
C PHE A 183 2.89 11.09 -2.27
N THR A 184 2.53 11.48 -1.05
CA THR A 184 2.17 12.87 -0.67
C THR A 184 3.16 13.92 -1.17
N PRO A 185 4.48 13.80 -0.96
CA PRO A 185 5.42 14.82 -1.46
C PRO A 185 5.48 14.91 -2.98
N SER A 186 5.10 13.86 -3.69
CA SER A 186 5.12 13.84 -5.16
C SER A 186 3.89 14.50 -5.76
N ILE A 187 2.71 14.27 -5.19
CA ILE A 187 1.48 14.91 -5.66
C ILE A 187 1.49 16.42 -5.37
N MET A 188 2.10 16.85 -4.28
CA MET A 188 2.25 18.26 -3.91
C MET A 188 3.14 19.06 -4.87
N LYS A 189 3.84 18.42 -5.81
CA LYS A 189 4.59 19.09 -6.87
C LYS A 189 3.75 19.48 -8.08
N GLY A 190 2.46 19.16 -8.09
CA GLY A 190 1.54 19.51 -9.17
C GLY A 190 1.32 21.03 -9.24
N GLU A 191 1.83 21.68 -10.30
CA GLU A 191 1.69 23.12 -10.49
C GLU A 191 0.22 23.53 -10.71
N GLY A 192 -0.23 24.59 -10.04
CA GLY A 192 -1.57 25.14 -10.20
C GLY A 192 -2.69 24.26 -9.63
N GLN A 193 -2.34 23.30 -8.75
CA GLN A 193 -3.31 22.38 -8.15
C GLN A 193 -3.49 22.59 -6.63
N ASP A 194 -2.95 23.69 -6.10
CA ASP A 194 -3.10 24.05 -4.70
C ASP A 194 -4.58 24.15 -4.28
N GLY A 195 -4.92 23.48 -3.20
CA GLY A 195 -6.27 23.46 -2.65
C GLY A 195 -7.28 22.56 -3.38
N LEU A 196 -6.91 21.95 -4.52
CA LEU A 196 -7.80 21.10 -5.31
C LEU A 196 -7.84 19.64 -4.84
N TRP A 197 -6.81 19.18 -4.16
CA TRP A 197 -6.71 17.81 -3.69
C TRP A 197 -7.18 17.64 -2.25
N ARG A 198 -7.64 16.43 -1.94
CA ARG A 198 -7.94 15.95 -0.58
C ARG A 198 -7.45 14.51 -0.43
N VAL A 199 -7.43 14.04 0.81
CA VAL A 199 -7.11 12.66 1.18
C VAL A 199 -8.32 12.03 1.86
N ALA A 200 -8.59 10.77 1.52
CA ALA A 200 -9.60 9.94 2.16
C ALA A 200 -9.13 8.49 2.33
N LYS A 201 -9.85 7.72 3.13
CA LYS A 201 -9.68 6.26 3.24
C LYS A 201 -9.98 5.58 1.90
N ILE A 202 -9.35 4.44 1.66
CA ILE A 202 -9.64 3.61 0.48
C ILE A 202 -11.03 2.98 0.57
N PRO A 203 -11.66 2.60 -0.56
CA PRO A 203 -12.91 1.86 -0.52
C PRO A 203 -12.70 0.45 0.00
N ARG A 204 -13.63 -0.05 0.82
CA ARG A 204 -13.65 -1.45 1.23
C ARG A 204 -14.35 -2.32 0.19
N LEU A 205 -14.00 -3.61 0.17
CA LEU A 205 -14.68 -4.61 -0.66
C LEU A 205 -16.15 -4.77 -0.19
N ASP A 206 -17.05 -4.97 -1.15
CA ASP A 206 -18.49 -5.10 -0.90
C ASP A 206 -18.86 -6.49 -0.39
N SER A 207 -18.23 -7.55 -0.96
CA SER A 207 -18.61 -8.95 -0.71
C SER A 207 -17.79 -9.65 0.37
N VAL A 208 -16.76 -8.98 0.92
CA VAL A 208 -15.88 -9.57 1.94
C VAL A 208 -16.22 -9.00 3.31
N PRO A 209 -16.82 -9.79 4.24
CA PRO A 209 -17.46 -9.27 5.45
C PRO A 209 -16.55 -8.50 6.42
N ASN A 210 -15.25 -8.80 6.43
CA ASN A 210 -14.29 -8.17 7.34
C ASN A 210 -13.35 -7.19 6.64
N ALA A 211 -13.64 -6.84 5.39
CA ALA A 211 -12.85 -5.84 4.67
C ALA A 211 -13.01 -4.46 5.32
N THR A 212 -11.89 -3.75 5.44
CA THR A 212 -11.81 -2.42 6.05
C THR A 212 -11.52 -1.34 5.01
N ASN A 213 -11.68 -0.08 5.39
CA ASN A 213 -11.28 1.08 4.58
C ASN A 213 -9.80 1.45 4.81
N ALA A 214 -8.98 0.50 5.25
CA ALA A 214 -7.56 0.69 5.52
C ALA A 214 -6.72 -0.41 4.87
N SER A 215 -5.58 -0.04 4.31
CA SER A 215 -4.64 -0.97 3.69
C SER A 215 -3.23 -0.43 3.72
N ASN A 216 -2.28 -1.27 3.34
CA ASN A 216 -0.89 -0.92 3.12
C ASN A 216 -0.54 -1.03 1.63
N LEU A 217 0.21 -0.06 1.12
CA LEU A 217 0.81 -0.13 -0.21
C LEU A 217 2.25 0.39 -0.16
N GLY A 218 3.21 -0.52 -0.23
CA GLY A 218 4.62 -0.24 -0.02
C GLY A 218 5.02 -0.37 1.44
N GLY A 219 5.91 0.51 1.88
CA GLY A 219 6.54 0.47 3.19
C GLY A 219 7.78 -0.44 3.23
N GLY A 220 8.72 -0.09 4.08
CA GLY A 220 9.96 -0.81 4.25
C GLY A 220 10.45 -0.76 5.70
N SER A 221 11.47 -1.57 5.95
CA SER A 221 12.11 -1.66 7.26
C SER A 221 13.62 -1.82 7.08
N TRP A 222 14.38 -1.45 8.10
CA TRP A 222 15.82 -1.65 8.13
C TRP A 222 16.17 -3.04 8.63
N TYR A 223 17.11 -3.69 7.99
CA TYR A 223 17.62 -5.01 8.37
C TYR A 223 19.13 -4.97 8.49
N ILE A 224 19.66 -5.55 9.57
CA ILE A 224 21.09 -5.58 9.86
C ILE A 224 21.64 -6.94 9.44
N LEU A 225 22.72 -6.94 8.65
CA LEU A 225 23.37 -8.18 8.24
C LEU A 225 24.15 -8.77 9.40
N ASN A 226 23.95 -10.06 9.62
CA ASN A 226 24.63 -10.80 10.66
C ASN A 226 26.06 -11.20 10.21
N GLY A 227 27.02 -11.20 11.15
CA GLY A 227 28.39 -11.63 10.87
C GLY A 227 29.22 -10.67 10.00
N VAL A 228 28.74 -9.45 9.74
CA VAL A 228 29.51 -8.39 9.07
C VAL A 228 30.22 -7.54 10.15
N GLU A 229 31.45 -7.10 9.85
CA GLU A 229 32.21 -6.24 10.75
C GLU A 229 31.41 -4.99 11.11
N ASN A 230 31.40 -4.59 12.39
CA ASN A 230 30.66 -3.43 12.93
C ASN A 230 29.12 -3.51 12.81
N SER A 231 28.52 -4.70 12.75
CA SER A 231 27.07 -4.87 12.77
C SER A 231 26.42 -4.37 14.06
N ASP A 232 27.14 -4.45 15.18
CA ASP A 232 26.76 -3.90 16.49
C ASP A 232 26.64 -2.36 16.48
N ILE A 233 27.55 -1.68 15.80
CA ILE A 233 27.50 -0.22 15.61
C ILE A 233 26.29 0.15 14.72
N ALA A 234 26.03 -0.63 13.67
CA ALA A 234 24.85 -0.43 12.82
C ALA A 234 23.55 -0.62 13.60
N LEU A 235 23.49 -1.61 14.51
CA LEU A 235 22.35 -1.85 15.38
C LEU A 235 22.15 -0.64 16.32
N ASP A 236 23.18 -0.20 17.01
CA ASP A 236 23.10 0.93 17.92
C ASP A 236 22.61 2.21 17.21
N PHE A 237 23.17 2.49 16.03
CA PHE A 237 22.76 3.64 15.21
C PHE A 237 21.28 3.55 14.79
N LEU A 238 20.85 2.42 14.23
CA LEU A 238 19.48 2.26 13.74
C LEU A 238 18.46 2.20 14.89
N LYS A 239 18.82 1.61 16.03
CA LYS A 239 17.99 1.56 17.22
C LYS A 239 17.78 2.95 17.80
N THR A 240 18.85 3.71 17.97
CA THR A 240 18.80 5.07 18.53
C THR A 240 18.18 6.12 17.58
N THR A 241 18.13 5.82 16.27
CA THR A 241 17.49 6.69 15.27
C THR A 241 16.05 6.20 14.99
N PHE A 242 15.90 5.16 14.17
CA PHE A 242 14.58 4.68 13.71
C PHE A 242 13.86 3.84 14.77
N GLY A 243 14.55 3.24 15.72
CA GLY A 243 13.95 2.40 16.76
C GLY A 243 13.21 3.17 17.85
N GLU A 244 13.66 4.39 18.20
CA GLU A 244 13.15 5.08 19.38
C GLU A 244 13.19 6.63 19.34
N ASN A 245 13.68 7.25 18.25
CA ASN A 245 13.85 8.70 18.18
C ASN A 245 12.60 9.43 17.65
N LYS A 246 11.76 9.90 18.56
CA LYS A 246 10.55 10.68 18.26
C LYS A 246 10.85 11.94 17.45
N GLU A 247 11.91 12.67 17.79
CA GLU A 247 12.29 13.92 17.14
C GLU A 247 12.71 13.71 15.69
N LEU A 248 13.44 12.62 15.39
CA LEU A 248 13.78 12.28 14.02
C LEU A 248 12.52 12.07 13.17
N TYR A 249 11.54 11.32 13.68
CA TYR A 249 10.28 11.11 12.95
C TYR A 249 9.49 12.40 12.72
N ASN A 250 9.50 13.31 13.72
CA ASN A 250 8.87 14.62 13.60
C ASN A 250 9.55 15.48 12.53
N GLN A 251 10.87 15.48 12.47
CA GLN A 251 11.63 16.20 11.45
C GLN A 251 11.40 15.60 10.05
N LEU A 252 11.39 14.27 9.91
CA LEU A 252 11.12 13.59 8.64
C LEU A 252 9.71 13.93 8.12
N LEU A 253 8.73 14.00 9.01
CA LEU A 253 7.38 14.40 8.65
C LEU A 253 7.33 15.87 8.25
N ASP A 254 7.89 16.76 9.05
CA ASP A 254 7.83 18.20 8.85
C ASP A 254 8.57 18.67 7.59
N GLU A 255 9.79 18.16 7.39
CA GLU A 255 10.67 18.60 6.31
C GLU A 255 10.47 17.83 4.99
N LYS A 256 10.06 16.56 5.08
CA LYS A 256 10.01 15.65 3.91
C LYS A 256 8.63 15.07 3.63
N GLY A 257 7.65 15.26 4.52
CA GLY A 257 6.33 14.66 4.42
C GLY A 257 6.35 13.14 4.58
N ILE A 258 7.37 12.59 5.23
CA ILE A 258 7.51 11.15 5.47
C ILE A 258 6.76 10.80 6.75
N VAL A 259 5.68 10.06 6.62
CA VAL A 259 4.91 9.54 7.76
C VAL A 259 5.56 8.26 8.26
N GLY A 260 6.07 8.27 9.48
CA GLY A 260 6.67 7.08 10.09
C GLY A 260 5.64 6.13 10.70
N THR A 261 6.10 4.92 11.03
CA THR A 261 5.29 3.90 11.73
C THR A 261 5.49 3.90 13.23
N TYR A 262 6.35 4.77 13.75
CA TYR A 262 6.64 4.92 15.17
C TYR A 262 5.52 5.69 15.89
N LEU A 263 4.67 4.98 16.62
CA LEU A 263 3.44 5.51 17.22
C LEU A 263 3.66 6.68 18.19
N PRO A 264 4.72 6.71 19.05
CA PRO A 264 4.94 7.84 19.93
C PRO A 264 5.19 9.17 19.22
N SER A 265 5.64 9.17 17.96
CA SER A 265 5.80 10.40 17.17
C SER A 265 4.46 10.99 16.72
N GLN A 266 3.43 10.15 16.57
CA GLN A 266 2.11 10.56 16.09
C GLN A 266 1.32 11.44 17.07
N GLU A 267 1.80 11.56 18.31
CA GLU A 267 1.25 12.48 19.31
C GLU A 267 1.77 13.92 19.17
N SER A 268 2.68 14.16 18.24
CA SER A 268 3.32 15.48 18.03
C SER A 268 2.38 16.45 17.30
N ASP A 269 2.53 17.74 17.59
CA ASP A 269 1.80 18.83 16.92
C ASP A 269 2.04 18.88 15.41
N VAL A 270 3.13 18.30 14.90
CA VAL A 270 3.42 18.20 13.46
C VAL A 270 2.30 17.47 12.73
N TYR A 271 1.68 16.47 13.35
CA TYR A 271 0.55 15.73 12.76
C TYR A 271 -0.73 16.57 12.67
N ASN A 272 -0.84 17.66 13.44
CA ASN A 272 -2.00 18.57 13.43
C ASN A 272 -1.89 19.69 12.39
N LYS A 273 -0.80 19.74 11.62
CA LYS A 273 -0.59 20.77 10.59
C LYS A 273 -1.67 20.71 9.50
N GLU A 274 -2.20 21.88 9.21
CA GLU A 274 -3.02 22.11 8.03
C GLU A 274 -2.13 22.22 6.81
N ILE A 275 -2.44 21.48 5.75
CA ILE A 275 -1.63 21.45 4.53
C ILE A 275 -2.36 22.21 3.41
N PRO A 276 -1.90 23.40 3.02
CA PRO A 276 -2.61 24.26 2.05
C PRO A 276 -2.87 23.57 0.72
N PHE A 277 -1.95 22.76 0.21
CA PHE A 277 -2.14 22.01 -1.02
C PHE A 277 -3.37 21.10 -0.98
N PHE A 278 -3.72 20.57 0.18
CA PHE A 278 -4.92 19.76 0.42
C PHE A 278 -6.06 20.59 1.03
N GLY A 279 -6.14 21.88 0.71
CA GLY A 279 -7.21 22.79 1.18
C GLY A 279 -7.28 22.90 2.70
N ASN A 280 -6.12 22.90 3.36
CA ASN A 280 -5.95 22.95 4.80
C ASN A 280 -6.44 21.69 5.55
N GLN A 281 -6.62 20.55 4.85
CA GLN A 281 -6.86 19.27 5.50
C GLN A 281 -5.66 18.85 6.34
N LYS A 282 -5.91 18.29 7.52
CA LYS A 282 -4.89 17.72 8.41
C LYS A 282 -4.54 16.28 8.00
N ILE A 283 -4.01 16.13 6.79
CA ILE A 283 -3.81 14.82 6.15
C ILE A 283 -2.96 13.86 6.97
N TYR A 284 -1.97 14.35 7.72
CA TYR A 284 -1.09 13.49 8.52
C TYR A 284 -1.82 12.86 9.70
N GLN A 285 -2.78 13.57 10.29
CA GLN A 285 -3.65 13.04 11.33
C GLN A 285 -4.56 11.93 10.77
N GLU A 286 -5.11 12.14 9.58
CA GLU A 286 -5.90 11.14 8.86
C GLU A 286 -5.08 9.88 8.55
N ILE A 287 -3.88 10.04 7.99
CA ILE A 287 -2.97 8.93 7.69
C ILE A 287 -2.56 8.18 8.97
N ALA A 288 -2.30 8.88 10.07
CA ALA A 288 -1.98 8.24 11.35
C ALA A 288 -3.15 7.40 11.89
N SER A 289 -4.40 7.87 11.70
CA SER A 289 -5.59 7.09 12.04
C SER A 289 -5.70 5.83 11.18
N ILE A 290 -5.57 5.96 9.86
CA ILE A 290 -5.61 4.84 8.91
C ILE A 290 -4.54 3.80 9.26
N THR A 291 -3.33 4.23 9.61
CA THR A 291 -2.22 3.34 9.96
C THR A 291 -2.56 2.34 11.07
N LYS A 292 -3.39 2.75 12.04
CA LYS A 292 -3.81 1.91 13.16
C LYS A 292 -4.89 0.88 12.79
N GLU A 293 -5.58 1.09 11.68
CA GLU A 293 -6.68 0.25 11.21
C GLU A 293 -6.23 -0.80 10.16
N ILE A 294 -4.98 -0.73 9.68
CA ILE A 294 -4.46 -1.65 8.65
C ILE A 294 -4.45 -3.09 9.19
N PRO A 295 -5.14 -4.04 8.52
CA PRO A 295 -5.12 -5.43 8.93
C PRO A 295 -3.72 -6.05 8.84
N ASN A 296 -3.40 -6.92 9.80
CA ASN A 296 -2.17 -7.71 9.76
C ASN A 296 -2.27 -8.78 8.68
N VAL A 297 -1.24 -8.87 7.84
CA VAL A 297 -1.15 -9.86 6.77
C VAL A 297 0.27 -10.42 6.72
N ASN A 298 0.39 -11.74 6.60
CA ASN A 298 1.65 -12.38 6.24
C ASN A 298 1.78 -12.37 4.72
N TYR A 299 2.68 -11.56 4.17
CA TYR A 299 2.90 -11.47 2.73
C TYR A 299 3.58 -12.72 2.13
N GLY A 300 4.12 -13.60 2.97
CA GLY A 300 4.75 -14.83 2.52
C GLY A 300 5.98 -14.60 1.64
N THR A 301 6.39 -15.66 0.96
CA THR A 301 7.63 -15.68 0.16
C THR A 301 7.40 -15.38 -1.32
N TYR A 302 6.16 -15.44 -1.80
CA TYR A 302 5.88 -15.55 -3.24
C TYR A 302 5.18 -14.33 -3.85
N THR A 303 5.04 -13.20 -3.14
CA THR A 303 4.29 -12.02 -3.65
C THR A 303 4.71 -11.64 -5.07
N TYR A 304 5.98 -11.46 -5.31
CA TYR A 304 6.49 -11.10 -6.64
C TYR A 304 6.63 -12.27 -7.60
N ALA A 305 6.87 -13.48 -7.06
CA ALA A 305 6.91 -14.67 -7.88
C ALA A 305 5.55 -14.99 -8.51
N PHE A 306 4.46 -14.68 -7.82
CA PHE A 306 3.11 -14.86 -8.35
C PHE A 306 2.60 -13.69 -9.20
N GLN A 307 3.29 -12.55 -9.20
CA GLN A 307 2.86 -11.37 -9.96
C GLN A 307 2.66 -11.67 -11.44
N ASP A 308 3.63 -12.34 -12.07
CA ASP A 308 3.55 -12.65 -13.52
C ASP A 308 2.38 -13.57 -13.84
N ILE A 309 2.09 -14.55 -12.96
CA ILE A 309 0.94 -15.45 -13.10
C ILE A 309 -0.36 -14.63 -13.06
N VAL A 310 -0.52 -13.78 -12.05
CA VAL A 310 -1.72 -12.97 -11.86
C VAL A 310 -1.92 -12.00 -13.03
N MET A 311 -0.86 -11.33 -13.47
CA MET A 311 -0.92 -10.39 -14.58
C MET A 311 -1.30 -11.06 -15.90
N ALA A 312 -0.78 -12.26 -16.17
CA ALA A 312 -1.13 -13.02 -17.36
C ALA A 312 -2.63 -13.40 -17.37
N GLU A 313 -3.17 -13.84 -16.25
CA GLU A 313 -4.58 -14.21 -16.14
C GLU A 313 -5.51 -12.98 -16.19
N ILE A 314 -5.09 -11.83 -15.65
CA ILE A 314 -5.85 -10.56 -15.81
C ILE A 314 -6.00 -10.21 -17.29
N GLN A 315 -4.96 -10.35 -18.10
CA GLN A 315 -5.06 -10.08 -19.55
C GLN A 315 -6.10 -10.98 -20.24
N LYS A 316 -6.19 -12.26 -19.84
CA LYS A 316 -7.21 -13.17 -20.37
C LYS A 316 -8.62 -12.79 -19.91
N ILE A 317 -8.80 -12.41 -18.64
CA ILE A 317 -10.07 -11.91 -18.10
C ILE A 317 -10.55 -10.68 -18.88
N LEU A 318 -9.66 -9.74 -19.17
CA LEU A 318 -9.98 -8.55 -19.97
C LEU A 318 -10.30 -8.89 -21.45
N GLN A 319 -9.88 -10.06 -21.93
CA GLN A 319 -10.26 -10.60 -23.26
C GLN A 319 -11.52 -11.48 -23.22
N GLY A 320 -12.15 -11.63 -22.04
CA GLY A 320 -13.43 -12.32 -21.90
C GLY A 320 -13.36 -13.70 -21.24
N GLU A 321 -12.21 -14.12 -20.72
CA GLU A 321 -12.13 -15.35 -19.92
C GLU A 321 -12.93 -15.23 -18.62
N ASP A 322 -13.53 -16.34 -18.20
CA ASP A 322 -14.26 -16.43 -16.93
C ASP A 322 -13.31 -16.27 -15.73
N ILE A 323 -13.71 -15.46 -14.75
CA ILE A 323 -12.88 -15.14 -13.60
C ILE A 323 -12.58 -16.36 -12.73
N ASP A 324 -13.56 -17.25 -12.52
CA ASP A 324 -13.35 -18.46 -11.72
C ASP A 324 -12.40 -19.45 -12.43
N ALA A 325 -12.49 -19.56 -13.76
CA ALA A 325 -11.55 -20.34 -14.55
C ALA A 325 -10.12 -19.77 -14.47
N ALA A 326 -9.98 -18.45 -14.57
CA ALA A 326 -8.69 -17.77 -14.43
C ALA A 326 -8.09 -17.96 -13.02
N MET A 327 -8.90 -17.84 -11.96
CA MET A 327 -8.43 -18.05 -10.57
C MET A 327 -7.97 -19.48 -10.33
N LYS A 328 -8.67 -20.47 -10.91
CA LYS A 328 -8.24 -21.87 -10.88
C LYS A 328 -6.91 -22.06 -11.61
N SER A 329 -6.73 -21.42 -12.76
CA SER A 329 -5.47 -21.42 -13.50
C SER A 329 -4.34 -20.81 -12.68
N MET A 330 -4.57 -19.64 -12.02
CA MET A 330 -3.63 -19.03 -11.10
C MET A 330 -3.21 -19.99 -9.98
N GLN A 331 -4.17 -20.68 -9.35
CA GLN A 331 -3.91 -21.64 -8.28
C GLN A 331 -2.97 -22.76 -8.74
N VAL A 332 -3.26 -23.40 -9.86
CA VAL A 332 -2.45 -24.49 -10.42
C VAL A 332 -1.02 -24.03 -10.73
N GLN A 333 -0.87 -22.85 -11.36
CA GLN A 333 0.42 -22.30 -11.70
C GLN A 333 1.23 -21.93 -10.43
N ALA A 334 0.57 -21.31 -9.45
CA ALA A 334 1.19 -20.93 -8.18
C ALA A 334 1.64 -22.16 -7.39
N GLU A 335 0.85 -23.24 -7.34
CA GLU A 335 1.25 -24.52 -6.72
C GLU A 335 2.45 -25.19 -7.41
N ALA A 336 2.54 -25.07 -8.73
CA ALA A 336 3.68 -25.57 -9.48
C ALA A 336 4.96 -24.76 -9.19
N GLN A 337 4.83 -23.46 -8.97
CA GLN A 337 5.96 -22.57 -8.68
C GLN A 337 6.40 -22.63 -7.21
N ALA A 338 5.51 -22.96 -6.28
CA ALA A 338 5.80 -23.03 -4.84
C ALA A 338 6.43 -24.37 -4.39
N ARG A 339 6.65 -25.31 -5.30
CA ARG A 339 7.33 -26.60 -5.06
C ARG A 339 8.84 -26.46 -5.13
#